data_b2a663fbfda81c7ff6b0cf8fcf303ef0
#
_entry.id   b2a663fbfda81c7ff6b0cf8fcf303ef0
#
_cell.length_a   1.000
_cell.length_b   1.000
_cell.length_c   1.000
_cell.angle_alpha   90.00
_cell.angle_beta   90.00
_cell.angle_gamma   90.00
#
_symmetry.space_group_name_H-M   'P 1'
#
loop_
_entity.id
_entity.type
_entity.pdbx_description
1 polymer ?
#
loop_
_entity_poly.entity_id
_entity_poly.type
_entity_poly.pdbx_seq_one_letter_code
_entity_poly.pdbx_strand_id
1 'polypeptide(L)'
;TDLDPAATGRALASLEAEVRRRERLLARVGAKDVASMDRTQAPPRLVVAVDEFATLSTQHPDVLECLVRVAAQGRSLGIHLILATQRPTGVISPAIRANTTLRVCLRVLDAGDSRDVLGHEGAAALGPRPGRVLVAGTDGDHGAAQAPWCGPADRLEALITEVRAAARSTSSPWRPWAAPLPASLSAREAAELGPATGPAEGLVLAGTDHPDEQRLGHWRWPVDRPLAVIGSPGSGRTTAALAAACAAMDAQRAVSLCLAG
;
A
#
# COMPACT_ATOMS: atom_id res chain seq x y z
N THR A 1 -9.56 -2.92 8.10
CA THR A 1 -10.11 -1.62 7.67
C THR A 1 -10.29 -1.66 6.17
N ASP A 2 -11.54 -1.55 5.73
CA ASP A 2 -11.86 -1.46 4.32
C ASP A 2 -11.26 -0.15 3.80
N LEU A 3 -10.35 -0.25 2.84
CA LEU A 3 -9.83 0.91 2.15
C LEU A 3 -10.90 1.39 1.17
N ASP A 4 -11.15 2.69 1.17
CA ASP A 4 -11.94 3.29 0.10
C ASP A 4 -11.18 3.19 -1.26
N PRO A 5 -11.85 3.39 -2.40
CA PRO A 5 -11.22 3.30 -3.71
C PRO A 5 -9.98 4.22 -3.87
N ALA A 6 -10.01 5.42 -3.27
CA ALA A 6 -8.90 6.35 -3.36
C ALA A 6 -7.69 5.86 -2.54
N ALA A 7 -7.92 5.38 -1.32
CA ALA A 7 -6.89 4.79 -0.48
C ALA A 7 -6.30 3.50 -1.09
N THR A 8 -7.13 2.69 -1.75
CA THR A 8 -6.70 1.49 -2.48
C THR A 8 -5.79 1.88 -3.65
N GLY A 9 -6.20 2.82 -4.50
CA GLY A 9 -5.38 3.31 -5.62
C GLY A 9 -4.06 3.90 -5.15
N ARG A 10 -4.08 4.65 -4.05
CA ARG A 10 -2.89 5.21 -3.43
C ARG A 10 -1.92 4.13 -2.93
N ALA A 11 -2.42 3.11 -2.25
CA ALA A 11 -1.61 1.99 -1.77
C ALA A 11 -0.99 1.21 -2.94
N LEU A 12 -1.75 0.99 -4.01
CA LEU A 12 -1.28 0.32 -5.22
C LEU A 12 -0.16 1.09 -5.90
N ALA A 13 -0.33 2.40 -6.16
CA ALA A 13 0.69 3.24 -6.75
C ALA A 13 2.00 3.24 -5.93
N SER A 14 1.88 3.29 -4.61
CA SER A 14 3.03 3.20 -3.70
C SER A 14 3.71 1.83 -3.74
N LEU A 15 2.96 0.74 -3.84
CA LEU A 15 3.52 -0.62 -3.97
C LEU A 15 4.28 -0.77 -5.28
N GLU A 16 3.72 -0.30 -6.39
CA GLU A 16 4.41 -0.29 -7.68
C GLU A 16 5.68 0.56 -7.66
N ALA A 17 5.63 1.70 -7.00
CA ALA A 17 6.82 2.55 -6.82
C ALA A 17 7.90 1.83 -6.01
N GLU A 18 7.52 1.06 -4.98
CA GLU A 18 8.46 0.26 -4.18
C GLU A 18 9.09 -0.86 -4.99
N VAL A 19 8.32 -1.56 -5.84
CA VAL A 19 8.85 -2.55 -6.77
C VAL A 19 9.93 -1.90 -7.65
N ARG A 20 9.59 -0.81 -8.34
CA ARG A 20 10.53 -0.07 -9.20
C ARG A 20 11.75 0.47 -8.44
N ARG A 21 11.58 0.89 -7.20
CA ARG A 21 12.67 1.36 -6.34
C ARG A 21 13.66 0.24 -6.05
N ARG A 22 13.17 -0.95 -5.70
CA ARG A 22 14.00 -2.13 -5.41
C ARG A 22 14.70 -2.67 -6.65
N GLU A 23 14.03 -2.71 -7.79
CA GLU A 23 14.64 -3.07 -9.07
C GLU A 23 15.82 -2.14 -9.40
N ARG A 24 15.62 -0.82 -9.30
CA ARG A 24 16.69 0.17 -9.50
C ARG A 24 17.83 0.03 -8.49
N LEU A 25 17.52 -0.34 -7.25
CA LEU A 25 18.52 -0.58 -6.22
C LEU A 25 19.39 -1.80 -6.59
N LEU A 26 18.78 -2.91 -6.95
CA LEU A 26 19.50 -4.13 -7.37
C LEU A 26 20.38 -3.88 -8.59
N ALA A 27 19.84 -3.18 -9.60
CA ALA A 27 20.60 -2.81 -10.79
C ALA A 27 21.82 -1.94 -10.47
N ARG A 28 21.66 -0.99 -9.54
CA ARG A 28 22.75 -0.07 -9.12
C ARG A 28 23.91 -0.79 -8.44
N VAL A 29 23.61 -1.81 -7.60
CA VAL A 29 24.62 -2.56 -6.86
C VAL A 29 25.07 -3.84 -7.57
N GLY A 30 24.50 -4.16 -8.74
CA GLY A 30 24.79 -5.37 -9.49
C GLY A 30 24.37 -6.66 -8.80
N ALA A 31 23.40 -6.60 -7.88
CA ALA A 31 22.90 -7.77 -7.15
C ALA A 31 21.71 -8.41 -7.90
N LYS A 32 21.64 -9.74 -7.89
CA LYS A 32 20.53 -10.47 -8.52
C LYS A 32 19.25 -10.48 -7.67
N ASP A 33 19.38 -10.37 -6.36
CA ASP A 33 18.29 -10.37 -5.40
C ASP A 33 18.69 -9.68 -4.09
N VAL A 34 17.71 -9.28 -3.30
CA VAL A 34 17.92 -8.61 -2.00
C VAL A 34 18.64 -9.51 -0.99
N ALA A 35 18.51 -10.83 -1.10
CA ALA A 35 19.16 -11.76 -0.18
C ALA A 35 20.68 -11.84 -0.39
N SER A 36 21.15 -11.54 -1.60
CA SER A 36 22.57 -11.50 -1.97
C SER A 36 23.25 -10.14 -1.71
N MET A 37 22.47 -9.13 -1.30
CA MET A 37 23.02 -7.81 -0.98
C MET A 37 23.74 -7.80 0.38
N ASP A 38 24.63 -6.83 0.55
CA ASP A 38 25.17 -6.50 1.87
C ASP A 38 24.04 -6.09 2.82
N ARG A 39 24.07 -6.60 4.05
CA ARG A 39 23.02 -6.38 5.07
C ARG A 39 22.83 -4.90 5.41
N THR A 40 23.86 -4.08 5.25
CA THR A 40 23.80 -2.63 5.54
C THR A 40 23.10 -1.85 4.42
N GLN A 41 23.08 -2.40 3.20
CA GLN A 41 22.48 -1.77 2.01
C GLN A 41 21.16 -2.41 1.61
N ALA A 42 20.90 -3.63 2.08
CA ALA A 42 19.68 -4.37 1.76
C ALA A 42 18.44 -3.67 2.35
N PRO A 43 17.40 -3.45 1.55
CA PRO A 43 16.14 -2.93 2.09
C PRO A 43 15.50 -3.97 3.02
N PRO A 44 14.76 -3.55 4.05
CA PRO A 44 14.02 -4.49 4.89
C PRO A 44 13.03 -5.30 4.04
N ARG A 45 12.74 -6.52 4.47
CA ARG A 45 11.70 -7.32 3.84
C ARG A 45 10.35 -6.63 4.01
N LEU A 46 9.58 -6.59 2.93
CA LEU A 46 8.22 -6.06 2.91
C LEU A 46 7.25 -7.23 2.84
N VAL A 47 6.32 -7.29 3.77
CA VAL A 47 5.20 -8.25 3.74
C VAL A 47 3.94 -7.46 3.42
N VAL A 48 3.29 -7.82 2.33
CA VAL A 48 1.99 -7.27 1.91
C VAL A 48 0.94 -8.31 2.18
N ALA A 49 0.04 -8.05 3.12
CA ALA A 49 -1.09 -8.91 3.44
C ALA A 49 -2.38 -8.30 2.90
N VAL A 50 -3.10 -9.07 2.10
CA VAL A 50 -4.42 -8.71 1.55
C VAL A 50 -5.44 -9.66 2.16
N ASP A 51 -6.29 -9.12 3.01
CA ASP A 51 -7.44 -9.83 3.55
C ASP A 51 -8.64 -9.64 2.60
N GLU A 52 -9.38 -10.70 2.36
CA GLU A 52 -10.50 -10.77 1.42
C GLU A 52 -10.12 -10.32 -0.02
N PHE A 53 -9.12 -11.00 -0.55
CA PHE A 53 -8.60 -10.76 -1.90
C PHE A 53 -9.67 -10.84 -2.99
N ALA A 54 -10.70 -11.69 -2.82
CA ALA A 54 -11.80 -11.82 -3.78
C ALA A 54 -12.55 -10.52 -4.01
N THR A 55 -12.89 -9.81 -2.95
CA THR A 55 -13.58 -8.53 -3.03
C THR A 55 -12.70 -7.49 -3.72
N LEU A 56 -11.43 -7.43 -3.33
CA LEU A 56 -10.47 -6.46 -3.87
C LEU A 56 -10.26 -6.67 -5.39
N SER A 57 -10.09 -7.92 -5.84
CA SER A 57 -9.86 -8.23 -7.26
C SER A 57 -11.06 -7.93 -8.15
N THR A 58 -12.28 -8.04 -7.60
CA THR A 58 -13.51 -7.73 -8.34
C THR A 58 -13.75 -6.22 -8.46
N GLN A 59 -13.48 -5.48 -7.40
CA GLN A 59 -13.69 -4.03 -7.37
C GLN A 59 -12.57 -3.25 -8.08
N HIS A 60 -11.35 -3.78 -8.10
CA HIS A 60 -10.16 -3.12 -8.60
C HIS A 60 -9.31 -4.07 -9.45
N PRO A 61 -9.64 -4.26 -10.76
CA PRO A 61 -8.87 -5.15 -11.65
C PRO A 61 -7.37 -4.80 -11.74
N ASP A 62 -7.03 -3.51 -11.70
CA ASP A 62 -5.64 -3.03 -11.74
C ASP A 62 -4.80 -3.54 -10.55
N VAL A 63 -5.46 -3.74 -9.40
CA VAL A 63 -4.83 -4.32 -8.20
C VAL A 63 -4.39 -5.76 -8.47
N LEU A 64 -5.22 -6.53 -9.17
CA LEU A 64 -4.90 -7.91 -9.51
C LEU A 64 -3.62 -8.01 -10.35
N GLU A 65 -3.49 -7.16 -11.35
CA GLU A 65 -2.30 -7.15 -12.21
C GLU A 65 -1.02 -6.81 -11.43
N CYS A 66 -1.08 -5.80 -10.57
CA CYS A 66 0.04 -5.45 -9.68
C CYS A 66 0.40 -6.61 -8.73
N LEU A 67 -0.59 -7.24 -8.10
CA LEU A 67 -0.34 -8.36 -7.18
C LEU A 67 0.23 -9.59 -7.89
N VAL A 68 -0.20 -9.89 -9.12
CA VAL A 68 0.39 -10.95 -9.97
C VAL A 68 1.87 -10.64 -10.24
N ARG A 69 2.20 -9.40 -10.59
CA ARG A 69 3.59 -8.98 -10.80
C ARG A 69 4.42 -9.10 -9.52
N VAL A 70 3.87 -8.67 -8.38
CA VAL A 70 4.53 -8.83 -7.07
C VAL A 70 4.71 -10.32 -6.72
N ALA A 71 3.73 -11.18 -7.00
CA ALA A 71 3.85 -12.61 -6.77
C ALA A 71 4.97 -13.24 -7.61
N ALA A 72 5.14 -12.81 -8.87
CA ALA A 72 6.17 -13.32 -9.77
C ALA A 72 7.59 -12.85 -9.42
N GLN A 73 7.76 -11.60 -9.02
CA GLN A 73 9.07 -10.96 -8.85
C GLN A 73 9.45 -10.69 -7.39
N GLY A 74 8.48 -10.71 -6.48
CA GLY A 74 8.64 -10.26 -5.10
C GLY A 74 9.77 -10.98 -4.35
N ARG A 75 10.00 -12.28 -4.64
CA ARG A 75 11.05 -13.06 -3.99
C ARG A 75 12.43 -12.42 -4.17
N SER A 76 12.79 -12.06 -5.38
CA SER A 76 14.09 -11.42 -5.67
C SER A 76 14.17 -10.01 -5.08
N LEU A 77 13.04 -9.31 -4.99
CA LEU A 77 12.93 -7.96 -4.45
C LEU A 77 12.78 -7.92 -2.93
N GLY A 78 12.68 -9.08 -2.25
CA GLY A 78 12.41 -9.16 -0.82
C GLY A 78 11.00 -8.66 -0.44
N ILE A 79 10.03 -8.80 -1.35
CA ILE A 79 8.61 -8.50 -1.14
C ILE A 79 7.86 -9.83 -1.06
N HIS A 80 7.15 -10.03 0.03
CA HIS A 80 6.38 -11.25 0.28
C HIS A 80 4.88 -10.91 0.31
N LEU A 81 4.08 -11.71 -0.40
CA LEU A 81 2.66 -11.52 -0.53
C LEU A 81 1.90 -12.59 0.25
N ILE A 82 0.94 -12.18 1.05
CA ILE A 82 -0.02 -13.04 1.73
C ILE A 82 -1.41 -12.66 1.21
N LEU A 83 -2.06 -13.59 0.52
CA LEU A 83 -3.42 -13.41 0.03
C LEU A 83 -4.36 -14.31 0.83
N ALA A 84 -5.36 -13.72 1.47
CA ALA A 84 -6.41 -14.45 2.16
C ALA A 84 -7.76 -14.19 1.47
N THR A 85 -8.62 -15.19 1.43
CA THR A 85 -9.99 -15.06 0.93
C THR A 85 -10.88 -16.14 1.48
N GLN A 86 -12.15 -15.84 1.65
CA GLN A 86 -13.18 -16.81 1.98
C GLN A 86 -13.83 -17.43 0.72
N ARG A 87 -13.58 -16.84 -0.45
CA ARG A 87 -14.16 -17.27 -1.73
C ARG A 87 -13.06 -17.45 -2.78
N PRO A 88 -12.37 -18.60 -2.81
CA PRO A 88 -11.29 -18.84 -3.76
C PRO A 88 -11.76 -19.04 -5.19
N THR A 89 -13.00 -19.57 -5.37
CA THR A 89 -13.54 -19.91 -6.68
C THR A 89 -13.66 -18.72 -7.61
N GLY A 90 -13.04 -18.83 -8.79
CA GLY A 90 -13.06 -17.79 -9.83
C GLY A 90 -12.13 -16.62 -9.60
N VAL A 91 -11.47 -16.53 -8.45
CA VAL A 91 -10.59 -15.41 -8.09
C VAL A 91 -9.11 -15.78 -8.19
N ILE A 92 -8.76 -17.02 -7.90
CA ILE A 92 -7.40 -17.52 -8.01
C ILE A 92 -7.08 -17.80 -9.49
N SER A 93 -6.56 -16.79 -10.18
CA SER A 93 -6.14 -16.94 -11.57
C SER A 93 -5.00 -17.96 -11.71
N PRO A 94 -4.83 -18.59 -12.90
CA PRO A 94 -3.69 -19.47 -13.15
C PRO A 94 -2.34 -18.79 -12.87
N ALA A 95 -2.23 -17.49 -13.14
CA ALA A 95 -1.03 -16.70 -12.86
C ALA A 95 -0.73 -16.57 -11.36
N ILE A 96 -1.74 -16.30 -10.53
CA ILE A 96 -1.59 -16.30 -9.07
C ILE A 96 -1.19 -17.68 -8.59
N ARG A 97 -1.90 -18.72 -9.05
CA ARG A 97 -1.61 -20.11 -8.65
C ARG A 97 -0.19 -20.53 -8.99
N ALA A 98 0.31 -20.19 -10.17
CA ALA A 98 1.67 -20.51 -10.61
C ALA A 98 2.75 -19.82 -9.77
N ASN A 99 2.47 -18.64 -9.23
CA ASN A 99 3.41 -17.84 -8.45
C ASN A 99 3.21 -17.95 -6.92
N THR A 100 2.17 -18.68 -6.48
CA THR A 100 1.90 -18.92 -5.06
C THR A 100 2.35 -20.33 -4.69
N THR A 101 3.56 -20.44 -4.17
CA THR A 101 4.20 -21.72 -3.89
C THR A 101 3.70 -22.37 -2.60
N LEU A 102 3.39 -21.57 -1.57
CA LEU A 102 2.82 -22.07 -0.32
C LEU A 102 1.33 -21.75 -0.29
N ARG A 103 0.51 -22.77 -0.16
CA ARG A 103 -0.95 -22.65 -0.10
C ARG A 103 -1.46 -23.31 1.15
N VAL A 104 -2.31 -22.60 1.86
CA VAL A 104 -2.92 -23.05 3.13
C VAL A 104 -4.43 -23.00 2.96
N CYS A 105 -5.09 -24.12 3.14
CA CYS A 105 -6.53 -24.20 3.06
C CYS A 105 -7.10 -24.69 4.40
N LEU A 106 -7.90 -23.85 5.02
CA LEU A 106 -8.73 -24.23 6.18
C LEU A 106 -9.91 -25.07 5.70
N ARG A 107 -10.74 -25.53 6.64
CA ARG A 107 -11.99 -26.20 6.29
C ARG A 107 -12.85 -25.31 5.38
N VAL A 108 -13.23 -25.84 4.23
CA VAL A 108 -14.20 -25.26 3.31
C VAL A 108 -15.46 -26.14 3.26
N LEU A 109 -16.56 -25.57 2.80
CA LEU A 109 -17.82 -26.31 2.65
C LEU A 109 -17.94 -26.95 1.28
N ASP A 110 -17.40 -26.32 0.25
CA ASP A 110 -17.41 -26.76 -1.12
C ASP A 110 -16.10 -27.47 -1.49
N ALA A 111 -16.18 -28.63 -2.10
CA ALA A 111 -15.04 -29.37 -2.61
C ALA A 111 -14.31 -28.63 -3.76
N GLY A 112 -15.05 -27.81 -4.52
CA GLY A 112 -14.49 -26.92 -5.56
C GLY A 112 -13.51 -25.92 -4.99
N ASP A 113 -13.84 -25.28 -3.88
CA ASP A 113 -12.96 -24.34 -3.19
C ASP A 113 -11.63 -25.00 -2.79
N SER A 114 -11.71 -26.25 -2.28
CA SER A 114 -10.51 -27.01 -1.95
C SER A 114 -9.66 -27.32 -3.18
N ARG A 115 -10.29 -27.71 -4.30
CA ARG A 115 -9.57 -27.98 -5.56
C ARG A 115 -8.89 -26.73 -6.11
N ASP A 116 -9.56 -25.58 -6.02
CA ASP A 116 -9.01 -24.29 -6.50
C ASP A 116 -7.75 -23.88 -5.75
N VAL A 117 -7.70 -24.16 -4.44
CA VAL A 117 -6.53 -23.83 -3.62
C VAL A 117 -5.47 -24.92 -3.67
N LEU A 118 -5.85 -26.18 -3.41
CA LEU A 118 -4.91 -27.30 -3.19
C LEU A 118 -4.74 -28.22 -4.39
N GLY A 119 -5.66 -28.21 -5.35
CA GLY A 119 -5.72 -29.16 -6.45
C GLY A 119 -6.45 -30.47 -6.11
N HIS A 120 -6.95 -30.64 -4.88
CA HIS A 120 -7.73 -31.80 -4.42
C HIS A 120 -8.80 -31.41 -3.39
N GLU A 121 -9.73 -32.32 -3.06
CA GLU A 121 -10.92 -32.03 -2.23
C GLU A 121 -10.68 -32.12 -0.71
N GLY A 122 -9.46 -32.39 -0.27
CA GLY A 122 -9.15 -32.75 1.11
C GLY A 122 -9.60 -31.77 2.17
N ALA A 123 -9.61 -30.45 1.87
CA ALA A 123 -10.02 -29.45 2.85
C ALA A 123 -11.52 -29.46 3.15
N ALA A 124 -12.37 -29.95 2.24
CA ALA A 124 -13.79 -30.13 2.50
C ALA A 124 -14.06 -31.28 3.49
N ALA A 125 -13.15 -32.25 3.57
CA ALA A 125 -13.23 -33.37 4.51
C ALA A 125 -12.67 -33.04 5.91
N LEU A 126 -12.11 -31.85 6.14
CA LEU A 126 -11.63 -31.43 7.45
C LEU A 126 -12.81 -31.31 8.43
N GLY A 127 -12.67 -31.93 9.61
CA GLY A 127 -13.64 -31.78 10.69
C GLY A 127 -13.76 -30.35 11.23
N PRO A 128 -14.79 -30.02 12.00
CA PRO A 128 -15.07 -28.69 12.53
C PRO A 128 -14.10 -28.34 13.69
N ARG A 129 -12.82 -28.26 13.40
CA ARG A 129 -11.76 -27.90 14.36
C ARG A 129 -11.14 -26.57 13.91
N PRO A 130 -11.33 -25.47 14.66
CA PRO A 130 -10.72 -24.18 14.34
C PRO A 130 -9.20 -24.31 14.22
N GLY A 131 -8.64 -23.66 13.19
CA GLY A 131 -7.20 -23.68 12.93
C GLY A 131 -6.65 -24.97 12.29
N ARG A 132 -7.48 -26.00 12.04
CA ARG A 132 -7.03 -27.15 11.26
C ARG A 132 -6.89 -26.77 9.79
N VAL A 133 -5.73 -27.07 9.20
CA VAL A 133 -5.38 -26.68 7.83
C VAL A 133 -4.78 -27.85 7.06
N LEU A 134 -4.90 -27.79 5.74
CA LEU A 134 -4.05 -28.51 4.81
C LEU A 134 -3.07 -27.52 4.18
N VAL A 135 -1.83 -27.90 4.10
CA VAL A 135 -0.75 -27.10 3.53
C VAL A 135 -0.22 -27.80 2.27
N ALA A 136 -0.14 -27.08 1.16
CA ALA A 136 0.53 -27.52 -0.05
C ALA A 136 1.78 -26.65 -0.26
N GLY A 137 2.93 -27.31 -0.31
CA GLY A 137 4.23 -26.68 -0.59
C GLY A 137 4.64 -26.77 -2.06
N THR A 138 5.85 -26.28 -2.37
CA THR A 138 6.48 -26.33 -3.70
C THR A 138 6.72 -27.73 -4.22
N ASP A 139 6.97 -28.67 -3.34
CA ASP A 139 7.44 -30.03 -3.69
C ASP A 139 6.28 -31.02 -3.82
N GLY A 140 5.04 -30.51 -3.87
CA GLY A 140 3.83 -31.36 -3.93
C GLY A 140 3.51 -32.04 -2.61
N ASP A 141 4.26 -31.75 -1.56
CA ASP A 141 4.02 -32.30 -0.24
C ASP A 141 2.76 -31.66 0.38
N HIS A 142 1.78 -32.52 0.70
CA HIS A 142 0.51 -32.09 1.29
C HIS A 142 0.47 -32.59 2.73
N GLY A 143 0.48 -31.65 3.68
CA GLY A 143 0.46 -31.97 5.10
C GLY A 143 -0.75 -31.39 5.81
N ALA A 144 -1.30 -32.16 6.77
CA ALA A 144 -2.26 -31.62 7.73
C ALA A 144 -1.50 -30.94 8.87
N ALA A 145 -1.92 -29.73 9.21
CA ALA A 145 -1.31 -28.94 10.28
C ALA A 145 -2.39 -28.32 11.18
N GLN A 146 -1.96 -27.80 12.31
CA GLN A 146 -2.78 -27.04 13.22
C GLN A 146 -2.17 -25.64 13.35
N ALA A 147 -2.89 -24.61 12.88
CA ALA A 147 -2.47 -23.24 13.06
C ALA A 147 -2.43 -22.89 14.57
N PRO A 148 -1.39 -22.20 15.03
CA PRO A 148 -1.33 -21.74 16.42
C PRO A 148 -2.41 -20.69 16.65
N TRP A 149 -2.96 -20.70 17.85
CA TRP A 149 -3.88 -19.67 18.28
C TRP A 149 -3.11 -18.57 19.04
N CYS A 150 -3.21 -17.35 18.56
CA CYS A 150 -2.53 -16.19 19.17
C CYS A 150 -3.23 -15.64 20.42
N GLY A 151 -4.35 -16.23 20.83
CA GLY A 151 -5.15 -15.74 21.95
C GLY A 151 -6.20 -14.69 21.53
N PRO A 152 -6.93 -14.13 22.50
CA PRO A 152 -7.86 -13.04 22.25
C PRO A 152 -7.15 -11.76 21.84
N ALA A 153 -7.88 -10.75 21.37
CA ALA A 153 -7.33 -9.53 20.75
C ALA A 153 -6.36 -8.75 21.67
N ASP A 154 -6.68 -8.66 22.96
CA ASP A 154 -5.83 -8.02 23.97
C ASP A 154 -4.47 -8.70 24.11
N ARG A 155 -4.42 -10.02 24.04
CA ARG A 155 -3.17 -10.77 24.03
C ARG A 155 -2.36 -10.53 22.76
N LEU A 156 -3.03 -10.41 21.61
CA LEU A 156 -2.37 -10.09 20.35
C LEU A 156 -1.71 -8.70 20.41
N GLU A 157 -2.40 -7.70 20.96
CA GLU A 157 -1.84 -6.36 21.15
C GLU A 157 -0.64 -6.36 22.10
N ALA A 158 -0.71 -7.12 23.19
CA ALA A 158 0.41 -7.30 24.11
C ALA A 158 1.61 -7.94 23.41
N LEU A 159 1.39 -9.01 22.62
CA LEU A 159 2.45 -9.66 21.84
C LEU A 159 3.09 -8.70 20.83
N ILE A 160 2.29 -7.92 20.11
CA ILE A 160 2.80 -6.92 19.18
C ILE A 160 3.67 -5.88 19.90
N THR A 161 3.26 -5.47 21.09
CA THR A 161 4.01 -4.52 21.93
C THR A 161 5.34 -5.12 22.38
N GLU A 162 5.34 -6.37 22.83
CA GLU A 162 6.56 -7.11 23.22
C GLU A 162 7.53 -7.26 22.03
N VAL A 163 7.02 -7.63 20.86
CA VAL A 163 7.84 -7.76 19.64
C VAL A 163 8.44 -6.41 19.23
N ARG A 164 7.68 -5.33 19.32
CA ARG A 164 8.18 -3.97 19.07
C ARG A 164 9.25 -3.56 20.05
N ALA A 165 9.08 -3.86 21.34
CA ALA A 165 10.05 -3.57 22.37
C ALA A 165 11.35 -4.40 22.21
N ALA A 166 11.21 -5.66 21.76
CA ALA A 166 12.35 -6.53 21.47
C ALA A 166 13.09 -6.14 20.19
N ALA A 167 12.43 -5.45 19.26
CA ALA A 167 13.06 -4.93 18.06
C ALA A 167 14.05 -3.82 18.43
N ARG A 168 15.35 -4.16 18.45
CA ARG A 168 16.45 -3.26 18.82
C ARG A 168 16.76 -2.17 17.78
N SER A 169 15.85 -1.88 16.88
CA SER A 169 16.04 -0.85 15.87
C SER A 169 15.76 0.53 16.46
N THR A 170 16.77 1.36 16.51
CA THR A 170 16.68 2.77 16.93
C THR A 170 16.14 3.67 15.82
N SER A 171 16.05 3.16 14.59
CA SER A 171 15.51 3.88 13.43
C SER A 171 14.12 3.36 13.07
N SER A 172 13.23 4.27 12.72
CA SER A 172 11.94 3.89 12.13
C SER A 172 12.17 3.10 10.83
N PRO A 173 11.54 1.93 10.65
CA PRO A 173 11.70 1.18 9.42
C PRO A 173 11.21 2.00 8.23
N TRP A 174 11.84 1.81 7.07
CA TRP A 174 11.37 2.39 5.82
C TRP A 174 9.91 2.04 5.58
N ARG A 175 9.10 3.05 5.33
CA ARG A 175 7.69 2.88 4.98
C ARG A 175 7.52 3.20 3.50
N PRO A 176 7.05 2.25 2.69
CA PRO A 176 6.83 2.49 1.26
C PRO A 176 5.64 3.41 0.98
N TRP A 177 4.86 3.76 1.99
CA TRP A 177 3.73 4.69 1.89
C TRP A 177 4.03 5.96 2.67
N ALA A 178 3.96 7.11 2.02
CA ALA A 178 3.89 8.38 2.70
C ALA A 178 2.60 8.47 3.53
N ALA A 179 2.60 9.26 4.60
CA ALA A 179 1.37 9.54 5.34
C ALA A 179 0.32 10.18 4.40
N PRO A 180 -0.99 9.98 4.62
CA PRO A 180 -2.01 10.72 3.87
C PRO A 180 -1.86 12.22 4.14
N LEU A 181 -2.33 13.05 3.19
CA LEU A 181 -2.42 14.49 3.42
C LEU A 181 -3.28 14.78 4.66
N PRO A 182 -2.86 15.71 5.51
CA PRO A 182 -3.68 16.16 6.64
C PRO A 182 -5.03 16.73 6.17
N ALA A 183 -6.05 16.59 7.00
CA ALA A 183 -7.39 17.15 6.72
C ALA A 183 -7.40 18.69 6.64
N SER A 184 -6.46 19.34 7.33
CA SER A 184 -6.22 20.78 7.25
C SER A 184 -4.71 21.04 7.17
N LEU A 185 -4.33 22.09 6.47
CA LEU A 185 -2.93 22.39 6.18
C LEU A 185 -2.76 23.89 5.95
N SER A 186 -1.88 24.53 6.68
CA SER A 186 -1.44 25.90 6.40
C SER A 186 -0.42 25.90 5.24
N ALA A 187 -0.23 27.06 4.60
CA ALA A 187 0.78 27.21 3.54
C ALA A 187 2.21 26.89 4.03
N ARG A 188 2.50 27.22 5.30
CA ARG A 188 3.78 26.89 5.92
C ARG A 188 3.97 25.39 6.09
N GLU A 189 2.99 24.71 6.66
CA GLU A 189 3.03 23.25 6.82
C GLU A 189 3.08 22.54 5.46
N ALA A 190 2.37 23.08 4.44
CA ALA A 190 2.46 22.56 3.07
C ALA A 190 3.91 22.63 2.53
N ALA A 191 4.59 23.74 2.75
CA ALA A 191 5.99 23.91 2.33
C ALA A 191 6.95 22.92 2.99
N GLU A 192 6.63 22.45 4.20
CA GLU A 192 7.44 21.51 4.98
C GLU A 192 7.18 20.03 4.61
N LEU A 193 6.12 19.71 3.84
CA LEU A 193 5.78 18.33 3.46
C LEU A 193 6.84 17.66 2.58
N GLY A 194 7.53 18.43 1.75
CA GLY A 194 8.54 17.90 0.83
C GLY A 194 8.82 18.84 -0.33
N PRO A 195 9.55 18.40 -1.37
CA PRO A 195 9.95 19.22 -2.47
C PRO A 195 8.75 19.78 -3.25
N ALA A 196 8.99 20.93 -3.89
CA ALA A 196 8.00 21.56 -4.76
C ALA A 196 7.70 20.67 -5.97
N THR A 197 6.43 20.67 -6.36
CA THR A 197 5.93 20.05 -7.59
C THR A 197 5.33 21.13 -8.48
N GLY A 198 5.55 21.05 -9.78
CA GLY A 198 5.13 22.10 -10.72
C GLY A 198 6.14 23.24 -10.83
N PRO A 199 5.71 24.53 -10.85
CA PRO A 199 6.61 25.67 -11.03
C PRO A 199 7.69 25.75 -9.95
N ALA A 200 8.92 26.06 -10.37
CA ALA A 200 10.04 26.21 -9.44
C ALA A 200 9.88 27.42 -8.52
N GLU A 201 9.24 28.48 -9.03
CA GLU A 201 8.98 29.73 -8.32
C GLU A 201 7.48 29.93 -8.10
N GLY A 202 7.13 30.69 -7.06
CA GLY A 202 5.74 31.00 -6.76
C GLY A 202 5.38 30.83 -5.30
N LEU A 203 4.11 31.10 -4.97
CA LEU A 203 3.55 31.01 -3.63
C LEU A 203 3.06 29.58 -3.37
N VAL A 204 3.37 29.03 -2.20
CA VAL A 204 2.86 27.74 -1.78
C VAL A 204 1.36 27.83 -1.52
N LEU A 205 0.58 27.05 -2.26
CA LEU A 205 -0.88 27.03 -2.12
C LEU A 205 -1.46 25.70 -1.61
N ALA A 206 -0.75 24.58 -1.87
CA ALA A 206 -1.31 23.27 -1.53
C ALA A 206 -0.21 22.28 -1.19
N GLY A 207 -0.53 21.32 -0.30
CA GLY A 207 0.18 20.07 -0.19
C GLY A 207 -0.21 19.13 -1.32
N THR A 208 0.74 18.34 -1.80
CA THR A 208 0.52 17.35 -2.86
C THR A 208 0.92 15.95 -2.39
N ASP A 209 0.17 14.94 -2.86
CA ASP A 209 0.46 13.52 -2.60
C ASP A 209 0.96 12.86 -3.88
N HIS A 210 2.14 12.25 -3.81
CA HIS A 210 2.80 11.56 -4.91
C HIS A 210 3.07 10.10 -4.49
N PRO A 211 2.04 9.24 -4.48
CA PRO A 211 2.18 7.85 -4.08
C PRO A 211 3.11 7.05 -4.99
N ASP A 212 3.18 7.41 -6.27
CA ASP A 212 4.08 6.84 -7.29
C ASP A 212 5.55 7.22 -7.09
N GLU A 213 5.84 8.23 -6.25
CA GLU A 213 7.15 8.65 -5.80
C GLU A 213 7.37 8.39 -4.29
N GLN A 214 6.37 7.83 -3.61
CA GLN A 214 6.37 7.49 -2.18
C GLN A 214 6.64 8.70 -1.27
N ARG A 215 6.16 9.88 -1.66
CA ARG A 215 6.39 11.13 -0.94
C ARG A 215 5.19 12.07 -0.98
N LEU A 216 5.21 13.01 -0.07
CA LEU A 216 4.44 14.23 -0.13
C LEU A 216 5.29 15.35 -0.74
N GLY A 217 4.63 16.42 -1.14
CA GLY A 217 5.25 17.62 -1.66
C GLY A 217 4.34 18.82 -1.50
N HIS A 218 4.69 19.91 -2.15
CA HIS A 218 3.83 21.08 -2.21
C HIS A 218 3.75 21.64 -3.63
N TRP A 219 2.61 22.26 -3.95
CA TRP A 219 2.40 22.93 -5.21
C TRP A 219 2.54 24.44 -5.04
N ARG A 220 3.19 25.10 -6.02
CA ARG A 220 3.38 26.54 -6.06
C ARG A 220 2.58 27.16 -7.18
N TRP A 221 1.97 28.28 -6.89
CA TRP A 221 1.31 29.13 -7.88
C TRP A 221 2.30 30.22 -8.33
N PRO A 222 2.68 30.27 -9.63
CA PRO A 222 3.40 31.40 -10.19
C PRO A 222 2.42 32.57 -10.36
N VAL A 223 2.63 33.64 -9.60
CA VAL A 223 1.67 34.76 -9.46
C VAL A 223 1.47 35.53 -10.77
N ASP A 224 2.37 35.36 -11.72
CA ASP A 224 2.28 35.91 -13.08
C ASP A 224 1.26 35.17 -13.97
N ARG A 225 0.69 34.08 -13.51
CA ARG A 225 -0.30 33.28 -14.24
C ARG A 225 -1.66 33.31 -13.57
N PRO A 226 -2.76 33.35 -14.33
CA PRO A 226 -4.11 33.23 -13.78
C PRO A 226 -4.28 31.95 -12.96
N LEU A 227 -4.97 32.04 -11.84
CA LEU A 227 -5.39 30.91 -11.03
C LEU A 227 -6.91 30.72 -11.16
N ALA A 228 -7.34 29.58 -11.64
CA ALA A 228 -8.77 29.21 -11.63
C ALA A 228 -9.03 28.19 -10.51
N VAL A 229 -10.00 28.49 -9.63
CA VAL A 229 -10.45 27.58 -8.57
C VAL A 229 -11.85 27.13 -8.87
N ILE A 230 -12.02 25.84 -9.17
CA ILE A 230 -13.30 25.25 -9.57
C ILE A 230 -13.67 24.15 -8.58
N GLY A 231 -14.94 24.08 -8.21
CA GLY A 231 -15.44 23.04 -7.29
C GLY A 231 -16.94 23.16 -7.07
N SER A 232 -17.57 22.12 -6.56
CA SER A 232 -18.97 22.09 -6.17
C SER A 232 -19.25 22.99 -4.95
N PRO A 233 -20.52 23.34 -4.66
CA PRO A 233 -20.89 24.02 -3.41
C PRO A 233 -20.33 23.27 -2.18
N GLY A 234 -19.73 24.01 -1.25
CA GLY A 234 -19.15 23.43 -0.03
C GLY A 234 -17.76 22.79 -0.18
N SER A 235 -17.18 22.74 -1.39
CA SER A 235 -15.87 22.14 -1.64
C SER A 235 -14.66 22.98 -1.20
N GLY A 236 -14.86 24.16 -0.64
CA GLY A 236 -13.79 25.04 -0.18
C GLY A 236 -13.22 26.01 -1.22
N ARG A 237 -13.91 26.27 -2.34
CA ARG A 237 -13.49 27.24 -3.37
C ARG A 237 -13.10 28.59 -2.80
N THR A 238 -13.97 29.19 -1.99
CA THR A 238 -13.74 30.48 -1.36
C THR A 238 -12.53 30.44 -0.44
N THR A 239 -12.40 29.37 0.36
CA THR A 239 -11.26 29.15 1.24
C THR A 239 -9.95 29.11 0.45
N ALA A 240 -9.92 28.35 -0.67
CA ALA A 240 -8.74 28.26 -1.52
C ALA A 240 -8.39 29.61 -2.17
N ALA A 241 -9.39 30.36 -2.64
CA ALA A 241 -9.18 31.69 -3.22
C ALA A 241 -8.64 32.68 -2.17
N LEU A 242 -9.19 32.66 -0.95
CA LEU A 242 -8.70 33.48 0.15
C LEU A 242 -7.28 33.08 0.59
N ALA A 243 -6.99 31.78 0.65
CA ALA A 243 -5.64 31.32 0.95
C ALA A 243 -4.61 31.80 -0.07
N ALA A 244 -4.97 31.80 -1.37
CA ALA A 244 -4.12 32.33 -2.42
C ALA A 244 -3.90 33.86 -2.26
N ALA A 245 -4.95 34.61 -1.94
CA ALA A 245 -4.86 36.05 -1.68
C ALA A 245 -3.98 36.34 -0.45
N CYS A 246 -4.18 35.65 0.65
CA CYS A 246 -3.35 35.79 1.86
C CYS A 246 -1.88 35.47 1.58
N ALA A 247 -1.59 34.38 0.86
CA ALA A 247 -0.23 34.04 0.50
C ALA A 247 0.44 35.12 -0.37
N ALA A 248 -0.34 35.76 -1.27
CA ALA A 248 0.16 36.88 -2.07
C ALA A 248 0.43 38.13 -1.24
N MET A 249 -0.41 38.43 -0.26
CA MET A 249 -0.24 39.55 0.67
C MET A 249 1.00 39.34 1.58
N ASP A 250 1.16 38.14 2.14
CA ASP A 250 2.32 37.79 2.98
C ASP A 250 3.65 37.91 2.22
N ALA A 251 3.62 37.69 0.91
CA ALA A 251 4.76 37.90 0.02
C ALA A 251 4.98 39.37 -0.37
N GLN A 252 4.32 40.32 0.29
CA GLN A 252 4.39 41.77 0.04
C GLN A 252 4.04 42.17 -1.40
N ARG A 253 3.14 41.45 -2.03
CA ARG A 253 2.63 41.75 -3.37
C ARG A 253 1.31 42.52 -3.27
N ALA A 254 1.11 43.50 -4.15
CA ALA A 254 -0.17 44.19 -4.24
C ALA A 254 -1.26 43.23 -4.74
N VAL A 255 -2.33 43.07 -3.96
CA VAL A 255 -3.44 42.16 -4.29
C VAL A 255 -4.71 42.97 -4.38
N SER A 256 -5.43 42.88 -5.50
CA SER A 256 -6.82 43.33 -5.64
C SER A 256 -7.70 42.09 -5.74
N LEU A 257 -8.57 41.92 -4.74
CA LEU A 257 -9.53 40.82 -4.72
C LEU A 257 -10.89 41.31 -5.20
N CYS A 258 -11.34 40.83 -6.36
CA CYS A 258 -12.69 41.02 -6.87
C CYS A 258 -13.48 39.73 -6.67
N LEU A 259 -14.46 39.73 -5.76
CA LEU A 259 -15.38 38.61 -5.57
C LEU A 259 -16.63 38.89 -6.40
N ALA A 260 -16.86 38.12 -7.46
CA ALA A 260 -18.14 38.06 -8.15
C ALA A 260 -18.98 36.95 -7.52
N GLY A 261 -20.19 37.29 -7.04
CA GLY A 261 -21.15 36.38 -6.42
C GLY A 261 -21.91 35.55 -7.47
#